data_d8d33f060c9a530b46da5f90a21ebb0a
#
_entry.id   d8d33f060c9a530b46da5f90a21ebb0a
#
_cell.length_a   1.000
_cell.length_b   1.000
_cell.length_c   1.000
_cell.angle_alpha   90.00
_cell.angle_beta   90.00
_cell.angle_gamma   90.00
#
_symmetry.space_group_name_H-M   'P 1'
#
loop_
_entity.id
_entity.type
_entity.pdbx_description
1 polymer ?
#
loop_
_entity_poly.entity_id
_entity_poly.type
_entity_poly.pdbx_seq_one_letter_code
_entity_poly.pdbx_strand_id
1 'polypeptide(L)'
;MHLRLPTEPQSWRQAATINRDKVTFLKTEIKKPSYEVLCEAAELIKKGEVVAIPTETVYGLAADAYNSDACAKIFKAKGRAQDNPLIIHICDLDMLKNSVKEIPPLALTLAEHFWSGSLTMIFPKKDIVPDTTSGGLDTVAVRMPDNEDTLNLIKMCGVPLAAPSANLSGSPSPTTAQHVYADMNGRIPLIIDGGECKNGVESTVICFTDGGTGIKVLRPGVITAEMLSRFAKTETDKNVFAKPDENEKVISPGVKYKHYSPRADITIIETDSDEKLAEFLNSKNDGGTYGVIFGGEKGIEVPTISYGSTAQEQAHNLFAVLRKTDELGAKRAYVRCPEKTGVGTAVYNRLLRAAAFKTIIL
;
A
#
# COMPACT_ATOMS: atom_id res chain seq x y z
N MET A 1 -57.89 28.43 27.59
CA MET A 1 -57.88 26.99 27.26
C MET A 1 -56.43 26.55 27.20
N HIS A 2 -55.84 26.08 28.34
CA HIS A 2 -54.46 25.70 28.46
C HIS A 2 -54.35 24.20 28.13
N LEU A 3 -53.72 23.85 26.99
CA LEU A 3 -53.34 22.49 26.64
C LEU A 3 -52.12 22.08 27.45
N ARG A 4 -52.26 21.10 28.37
CA ARG A 4 -51.18 20.42 29.06
C ARG A 4 -50.53 19.42 28.07
N LEU A 5 -49.22 19.52 27.87
CA LEU A 5 -48.42 18.52 27.20
C LEU A 5 -48.29 17.26 28.10
N PRO A 6 -48.26 16.06 27.56
CA PRO A 6 -48.15 14.84 28.34
C PRO A 6 -46.72 14.68 28.91
N THR A 7 -46.67 14.29 30.19
CA THR A 7 -45.45 13.98 30.91
C THR A 7 -44.79 12.71 30.37
N GLU A 8 -43.49 12.77 30.08
CA GLU A 8 -42.70 11.64 29.66
C GLU A 8 -42.68 10.47 30.66
N PRO A 9 -42.72 9.22 30.24
CA PRO A 9 -42.69 8.05 31.12
C PRO A 9 -41.35 7.91 31.85
N GLN A 10 -41.39 7.65 33.14
CA GLN A 10 -40.22 7.48 34.03
C GLN A 10 -39.29 6.33 33.67
N SER A 11 -39.65 5.44 32.71
CA SER A 11 -38.88 4.30 32.24
C SER A 11 -37.68 4.66 31.37
N TRP A 12 -37.53 5.92 30.92
CA TRP A 12 -36.43 6.35 30.07
C TRP A 12 -35.22 6.92 30.86
N ARG A 13 -35.32 7.01 32.17
CA ARG A 13 -34.24 7.51 33.02
C ARG A 13 -33.26 6.47 33.54
N GLN A 14 -33.45 5.19 33.24
CA GLN A 14 -32.58 4.09 33.71
C GLN A 14 -31.64 3.48 32.69
N ALA A 15 -31.61 3.98 31.46
CA ALA A 15 -30.69 3.48 30.44
C ALA A 15 -29.76 4.59 29.96
N ALA A 16 -28.72 4.93 30.69
CA ALA A 16 -27.45 5.50 30.22
C ALA A 16 -26.58 5.97 31.40
N THR A 17 -26.25 5.07 32.32
CA THR A 17 -24.99 5.20 33.03
C THR A 17 -23.92 4.55 32.16
N ILE A 18 -23.57 5.17 31.05
CA ILE A 18 -22.34 4.87 30.34
C ILE A 18 -21.23 5.28 31.28
N ASN A 19 -20.54 4.27 31.82
CA ASN A 19 -19.37 4.42 32.65
C ASN A 19 -18.32 5.23 31.84
N ARG A 20 -18.22 6.53 32.07
CA ARG A 20 -17.29 7.46 31.41
C ARG A 20 -15.84 7.27 31.85
N ASP A 21 -15.59 6.36 32.78
CA ASP A 21 -14.29 6.08 33.34
C ASP A 21 -13.70 4.82 32.67
N LYS A 22 -13.07 4.97 31.54
CA LYS A 22 -12.04 4.17 30.87
C LYS A 22 -12.20 4.09 29.35
N VAL A 23 -12.38 5.21 28.68
CA VAL A 23 -11.93 5.26 27.29
C VAL A 23 -10.42 5.46 27.34
N THR A 24 -9.68 4.37 27.48
CA THR A 24 -8.23 4.39 27.29
C THR A 24 -7.99 4.64 25.80
N PHE A 25 -7.71 5.89 25.44
CA PHE A 25 -7.29 6.19 24.08
C PHE A 25 -6.00 5.43 23.81
N LEU A 26 -6.01 4.57 22.79
CA LEU A 26 -4.79 3.88 22.35
C LEU A 26 -3.77 4.95 21.95
N LYS A 27 -2.63 5.02 22.67
CA LYS A 27 -1.51 5.89 22.32
C LYS A 27 -0.65 5.17 21.30
N THR A 28 -0.46 5.77 20.14
CA THR A 28 0.48 5.26 19.15
C THR A 28 1.87 5.83 19.42
N GLU A 29 2.87 4.97 19.58
CA GLU A 29 4.26 5.37 19.79
C GLU A 29 5.08 5.17 18.50
N ILE A 30 6.00 6.10 18.23
CA ILE A 30 7.01 5.96 17.17
C ILE A 30 8.33 5.70 17.86
N LYS A 31 9.00 4.59 17.51
CA LYS A 31 10.29 4.22 18.08
C LYS A 31 11.28 3.86 16.98
N LYS A 32 12.53 4.31 17.12
CA LYS A 32 13.63 3.85 16.27
C LYS A 32 13.89 2.37 16.51
N PRO A 33 14.29 1.58 15.48
CA PRO A 33 14.56 0.17 15.66
C PRO A 33 15.74 -0.03 16.62
N SER A 34 15.56 -0.94 17.54
CA SER A 34 16.58 -1.52 18.43
C SER A 34 16.14 -2.92 18.80
N TYR A 35 17.02 -3.72 19.39
CA TYR A 35 16.67 -5.05 19.84
C TYR A 35 15.47 -5.04 20.81
N GLU A 36 15.43 -4.10 21.76
CA GLU A 36 14.35 -3.96 22.73
C GLU A 36 13.02 -3.59 22.05
N VAL A 37 13.06 -2.69 21.06
CA VAL A 37 11.86 -2.29 20.30
C VAL A 37 11.36 -3.44 19.43
N LEU A 38 12.24 -4.24 18.83
CA LEU A 38 11.85 -5.43 18.08
C LEU A 38 11.27 -6.51 19.01
N CYS A 39 11.80 -6.69 20.22
CA CYS A 39 11.21 -7.58 21.23
C CYS A 39 9.80 -7.11 21.62
N GLU A 40 9.62 -5.80 21.90
CA GLU A 40 8.32 -5.22 22.22
C GLU A 40 7.32 -5.43 21.06
N ALA A 41 7.73 -5.18 19.83
CA ALA A 41 6.92 -5.40 18.63
C ALA A 41 6.52 -6.86 18.46
N ALA A 42 7.46 -7.79 18.66
CA ALA A 42 7.18 -9.23 18.60
C ALA A 42 6.17 -9.68 19.66
N GLU A 43 6.29 -9.17 20.88
CA GLU A 43 5.33 -9.45 21.95
C GLU A 43 3.93 -8.89 21.66
N LEU A 44 3.84 -7.69 21.07
CA LEU A 44 2.57 -7.13 20.61
C LEU A 44 1.93 -8.02 19.54
N ILE A 45 2.71 -8.43 18.53
CA ILE A 45 2.23 -9.31 17.45
C ILE A 45 1.77 -10.67 17.99
N LYS A 46 2.54 -11.30 18.90
CA LYS A 46 2.16 -12.56 19.57
C LYS A 46 0.87 -12.44 20.39
N LYS A 47 0.57 -11.26 20.94
CA LYS A 47 -0.71 -10.96 21.60
C LYS A 47 -1.85 -10.65 20.60
N GLY A 48 -1.60 -10.78 19.31
CA GLY A 48 -2.57 -10.49 18.26
C GLY A 48 -2.80 -9.00 18.02
N GLU A 49 -1.83 -8.14 18.39
CA GLU A 49 -1.87 -6.71 18.07
C GLU A 49 -1.22 -6.42 16.72
N VAL A 50 -1.42 -5.20 16.22
CA VAL A 50 -0.95 -4.73 14.93
C VAL A 50 0.16 -3.70 15.13
N VAL A 51 1.28 -3.85 14.41
CA VAL A 51 2.44 -2.96 14.48
C VAL A 51 2.77 -2.45 13.07
N ALA A 52 3.14 -1.18 12.93
CA ALA A 52 3.65 -0.68 11.66
C ALA A 52 5.15 -0.94 11.55
N ILE A 53 5.56 -1.52 10.41
CA ILE A 53 6.92 -1.95 10.12
C ILE A 53 7.49 -1.25 8.90
N PRO A 54 8.79 -0.91 8.88
CA PRO A 54 9.47 -0.39 7.70
C PRO A 54 9.72 -1.50 6.68
N THR A 55 9.70 -1.16 5.39
CA THR A 55 10.24 -2.01 4.32
C THR A 55 10.94 -1.14 3.30
N GLU A 56 11.68 -1.75 2.36
CA GLU A 56 12.30 -1.02 1.27
C GLU A 56 11.30 -0.43 0.27
N THR A 57 10.04 -0.92 0.28
CA THR A 57 8.97 -0.48 -0.63
C THR A 57 8.11 0.63 -0.03
N VAL A 58 7.26 0.30 0.93
CA VAL A 58 6.40 1.19 1.70
C VAL A 58 6.24 0.62 3.11
N TYR A 59 5.84 1.42 4.09
CA TYR A 59 5.54 0.89 5.42
C TYR A 59 4.37 -0.08 5.38
N GLY A 60 4.54 -1.21 6.09
CA GLY A 60 3.54 -2.27 6.24
C GLY A 60 2.81 -2.21 7.58
N LEU A 61 1.54 -2.59 7.61
CA LEU A 61 0.75 -2.76 8.84
C LEU A 61 0.69 -4.24 9.17
N ALA A 62 1.55 -4.68 10.10
CA ALA A 62 1.89 -6.07 10.33
C ALA A 62 1.09 -6.72 11.46
N ALA A 63 0.64 -7.95 11.25
CA ALA A 63 0.09 -8.84 12.27
C ALA A 63 0.44 -10.29 11.93
N ASP A 64 0.27 -11.21 12.88
CA ASP A 64 0.43 -12.65 12.64
C ASP A 64 -0.47 -13.12 11.50
N ALA A 65 0.14 -13.64 10.43
CA ALA A 65 -0.56 -14.04 9.21
C ALA A 65 -1.44 -15.29 9.40
N TYR A 66 -1.19 -16.08 10.44
CA TYR A 66 -1.97 -17.28 10.78
C TYR A 66 -3.08 -17.01 11.78
N ASN A 67 -3.13 -15.80 12.35
CA ASN A 67 -4.16 -15.40 13.31
C ASN A 67 -5.24 -14.56 12.63
N SER A 68 -6.42 -15.16 12.43
CA SER A 68 -7.57 -14.53 11.78
C SER A 68 -8.02 -13.24 12.48
N ASP A 69 -8.03 -13.22 13.83
CA ASP A 69 -8.46 -12.06 14.61
C ASP A 69 -7.44 -10.92 14.53
N ALA A 70 -6.14 -11.24 14.51
CA ALA A 70 -5.08 -10.26 14.31
C ALA A 70 -5.16 -9.64 12.91
N CYS A 71 -5.37 -10.44 11.86
CA CYS A 71 -5.60 -9.95 10.51
C CYS A 71 -6.88 -9.08 10.42
N ALA A 72 -7.96 -9.44 11.13
CA ALA A 72 -9.16 -8.62 11.19
C ALA A 72 -8.91 -7.23 11.79
N LYS A 73 -7.98 -7.09 12.75
CA LYS A 73 -7.56 -5.78 13.28
C LYS A 73 -6.87 -4.91 12.22
N ILE A 74 -6.10 -5.50 11.27
CA ILE A 74 -5.54 -4.77 10.14
C ILE A 74 -6.65 -4.12 9.31
N PHE A 75 -7.67 -4.89 8.92
CA PHE A 75 -8.80 -4.38 8.14
C PHE A 75 -9.54 -3.28 8.89
N LYS A 76 -9.78 -3.46 10.19
CA LYS A 76 -10.42 -2.46 11.05
C LYS A 76 -9.60 -1.17 11.15
N ALA A 77 -8.29 -1.26 11.40
CA ALA A 77 -7.41 -0.09 11.54
C ALA A 77 -7.37 0.74 10.24
N LYS A 78 -7.34 0.07 9.08
CA LYS A 78 -7.30 0.70 7.75
C LYS A 78 -8.66 1.16 7.24
N GLY A 79 -9.78 0.65 7.73
CA GLY A 79 -11.07 0.76 7.06
C GLY A 79 -11.08 0.04 5.69
N ARG A 80 -10.40 -1.12 5.60
CA ARG A 80 -10.22 -1.91 4.36
C ARG A 80 -11.30 -2.99 4.25
N ALA A 81 -11.74 -3.26 3.02
CA ALA A 81 -12.63 -4.38 2.74
C ALA A 81 -11.91 -5.72 2.94
N GLN A 82 -12.58 -6.69 3.57
CA GLN A 82 -11.97 -7.98 3.96
C GLN A 82 -11.76 -8.93 2.77
N ASP A 83 -12.41 -8.72 1.64
CA ASP A 83 -12.23 -9.46 0.39
C ASP A 83 -10.98 -9.06 -0.41
N ASN A 84 -10.18 -8.12 0.11
CA ASN A 84 -8.95 -7.66 -0.51
C ASN A 84 -7.75 -8.34 0.16
N PRO A 85 -7.13 -9.37 -0.46
CA PRO A 85 -6.14 -10.23 0.18
C PRO A 85 -4.94 -9.46 0.73
N LEU A 86 -4.26 -10.05 1.72
CA LEU A 86 -3.04 -9.55 2.31
C LEU A 86 -1.82 -10.27 1.73
N ILE A 87 -0.68 -9.59 1.67
CA ILE A 87 0.62 -10.19 1.37
C ILE A 87 1.23 -10.65 2.68
N ILE A 88 1.67 -11.91 2.77
CA ILE A 88 2.41 -12.40 3.92
C ILE A 88 3.91 -12.20 3.69
N HIS A 89 4.59 -11.72 4.73
CA HIS A 89 6.03 -11.46 4.72
C HIS A 89 6.74 -12.55 5.52
N ILE A 90 7.78 -13.12 4.93
CA ILE A 90 8.58 -14.21 5.48
C ILE A 90 10.04 -13.77 5.67
N CYS A 91 10.81 -14.47 6.49
CA CYS A 91 12.25 -14.25 6.65
C CYS A 91 13.11 -15.40 6.13
N ASP A 92 12.51 -16.53 5.75
CA ASP A 92 13.20 -17.69 5.18
C ASP A 92 12.27 -18.55 4.31
N LEU A 93 12.89 -19.51 3.59
CA LEU A 93 12.16 -20.44 2.72
C LEU A 93 11.38 -21.51 3.47
N ASP A 94 11.68 -21.78 4.75
CA ASP A 94 10.92 -22.74 5.53
C ASP A 94 9.55 -22.16 5.91
N MET A 95 9.47 -20.86 6.20
CA MET A 95 8.19 -20.16 6.33
C MET A 95 7.37 -20.24 5.03
N LEU A 96 8.03 -20.09 3.85
CA LEU A 96 7.34 -20.29 2.57
C LEU A 96 6.75 -21.70 2.47
N LYS A 97 7.57 -22.75 2.66
CA LYS A 97 7.13 -24.17 2.60
C LYS A 97 5.99 -24.46 3.56
N ASN A 98 5.98 -23.82 4.74
CA ASN A 98 4.92 -24.00 5.73
C ASN A 98 3.60 -23.34 5.31
N SER A 99 3.64 -22.28 4.51
CA SER A 99 2.46 -21.48 4.11
C SER A 99 1.79 -21.95 2.82
N VAL A 100 2.53 -22.61 1.90
CA VAL A 100 2.06 -22.90 0.54
C VAL A 100 2.10 -24.40 0.21
N LYS A 101 1.20 -24.84 -0.68
CA LYS A 101 1.06 -26.25 -1.07
C LYS A 101 2.16 -26.69 -2.05
N GLU A 102 2.48 -25.81 -3.00
CA GLU A 102 3.42 -26.09 -4.09
C GLU A 102 4.32 -24.88 -4.33
N ILE A 103 5.58 -25.14 -4.67
CA ILE A 103 6.59 -24.16 -5.04
C ILE A 103 7.17 -24.57 -6.38
N PRO A 104 6.80 -23.93 -7.50
CA PRO A 104 7.39 -24.21 -8.80
C PRO A 104 8.91 -23.99 -8.78
N PRO A 105 9.72 -24.77 -9.51
CA PRO A 105 11.18 -24.56 -9.61
C PRO A 105 11.55 -23.12 -10.03
N LEU A 106 10.78 -22.53 -10.95
CA LEU A 106 10.96 -21.13 -11.33
C LEU A 106 10.83 -20.17 -10.16
N ALA A 107 9.93 -20.44 -9.18
CA ALA A 107 9.80 -19.60 -7.99
C ALA A 107 11.06 -19.62 -7.12
N LEU A 108 11.75 -20.76 -7.00
CA LEU A 108 13.01 -20.85 -6.27
C LEU A 108 14.12 -20.06 -6.97
N THR A 109 14.19 -20.17 -8.31
CA THR A 109 15.12 -19.37 -9.12
C THR A 109 14.87 -17.87 -8.96
N LEU A 110 13.60 -17.43 -9.00
CA LEU A 110 13.26 -16.02 -8.80
C LEU A 110 13.52 -15.55 -7.34
N ALA A 111 13.29 -16.41 -6.36
CA ALA A 111 13.62 -16.14 -4.96
C ALA A 111 15.12 -15.93 -4.76
N GLU A 112 15.96 -16.78 -5.34
CA GLU A 112 17.42 -16.64 -5.28
C GLU A 112 17.93 -15.30 -5.83
N HIS A 113 17.27 -14.75 -6.86
CA HIS A 113 17.68 -13.50 -7.50
C HIS A 113 17.03 -12.24 -6.93
N PHE A 114 15.81 -12.33 -6.38
CA PHE A 114 15.00 -11.16 -6.02
C PHE A 114 14.52 -11.16 -4.56
N TRP A 115 14.81 -12.19 -3.76
CA TRP A 115 14.57 -12.23 -2.33
C TRP A 115 15.91 -12.25 -1.57
N SER A 116 16.03 -11.48 -0.50
CA SER A 116 15.11 -10.47 0.03
C SER A 116 14.96 -9.30 -0.97
N GLY A 117 13.71 -8.80 -1.13
CA GLY A 117 13.46 -7.71 -2.08
C GLY A 117 12.00 -7.47 -2.45
N SER A 118 11.83 -6.67 -3.49
CA SER A 118 10.54 -6.11 -3.90
C SER A 118 9.74 -7.00 -4.86
N LEU A 119 9.90 -8.31 -4.77
CA LEU A 119 9.11 -9.30 -5.54
C LEU A 119 8.14 -10.03 -4.62
N THR A 120 6.86 -10.03 -4.98
CA THR A 120 5.79 -10.82 -4.36
C THR A 120 5.34 -11.89 -5.34
N MET A 121 5.30 -13.13 -4.90
CA MET A 121 4.86 -14.29 -5.68
C MET A 121 3.59 -14.87 -5.10
N ILE A 122 2.63 -15.27 -5.95
CA ILE A 122 1.36 -15.88 -5.54
C ILE A 122 1.45 -17.40 -5.68
N PHE A 123 1.02 -18.10 -4.62
CA PHE A 123 1.04 -19.57 -4.54
C PHE A 123 -0.29 -20.13 -4.02
N PRO A 124 -0.62 -21.41 -4.32
CA PRO A 124 -1.70 -22.12 -3.64
C PRO A 124 -1.43 -22.19 -2.14
N LYS A 125 -2.36 -21.70 -1.31
CA LYS A 125 -2.19 -21.65 0.15
C LYS A 125 -2.42 -23.00 0.81
N LYS A 126 -1.72 -23.28 1.94
CA LYS A 126 -2.10 -24.32 2.89
C LYS A 126 -3.21 -23.82 3.82
N ASP A 127 -3.89 -24.75 4.47
CA ASP A 127 -5.03 -24.48 5.36
C ASP A 127 -4.65 -23.70 6.63
N ILE A 128 -3.37 -23.69 7.00
CA ILE A 128 -2.84 -22.85 8.08
C ILE A 128 -3.00 -21.35 7.81
N VAL A 129 -3.07 -20.94 6.53
CA VAL A 129 -3.32 -19.54 6.14
C VAL A 129 -4.83 -19.31 6.12
N PRO A 130 -5.38 -18.51 7.05
CA PRO A 130 -6.83 -18.33 7.18
C PRO A 130 -7.39 -17.52 6.01
N ASP A 131 -8.69 -17.68 5.76
CA ASP A 131 -9.40 -16.96 4.70
C ASP A 131 -9.38 -15.43 4.92
N THR A 132 -9.35 -14.99 6.16
CA THR A 132 -9.16 -13.57 6.49
C THR A 132 -7.87 -13.01 5.87
N THR A 133 -6.79 -13.79 5.87
CA THR A 133 -5.50 -13.39 5.27
C THR A 133 -5.55 -13.43 3.75
N SER A 134 -6.14 -14.47 3.19
CA SER A 134 -6.22 -14.67 1.73
C SER A 134 -7.38 -13.94 1.06
N GLY A 135 -8.28 -13.27 1.82
CA GLY A 135 -9.49 -12.66 1.29
C GLY A 135 -10.46 -13.69 0.69
N GLY A 136 -10.48 -14.94 1.22
CA GLY A 136 -11.29 -16.04 0.72
C GLY A 136 -10.77 -16.66 -0.58
N LEU A 137 -9.50 -16.40 -0.96
CA LEU A 137 -8.87 -17.05 -2.11
C LEU A 137 -8.18 -18.35 -1.70
N ASP A 138 -8.05 -19.30 -2.63
CA ASP A 138 -7.25 -20.52 -2.48
C ASP A 138 -5.75 -20.29 -2.63
N THR A 139 -5.35 -19.02 -2.80
CA THR A 139 -3.98 -18.59 -3.01
C THR A 139 -3.56 -17.58 -1.95
N VAL A 140 -2.25 -17.46 -1.74
CA VAL A 140 -1.62 -16.45 -0.88
C VAL A 140 -0.45 -15.81 -1.60
N ALA A 141 -0.33 -14.49 -1.45
CA ALA A 141 0.81 -13.72 -1.94
C ALA A 141 1.91 -13.69 -0.87
N VAL A 142 3.13 -14.05 -1.24
CA VAL A 142 4.28 -14.17 -0.33
C VAL A 142 5.43 -13.30 -0.80
N ARG A 143 6.11 -12.66 0.16
CA ARG A 143 7.29 -11.83 -0.08
C ARG A 143 8.31 -11.97 1.05
N MET A 144 9.59 -11.89 0.71
CA MET A 144 10.68 -11.70 1.67
C MET A 144 11.19 -10.26 1.49
N PRO A 145 10.93 -9.32 2.42
CA PRO A 145 11.29 -7.91 2.25
C PRO A 145 12.79 -7.68 2.42
N ASP A 146 13.35 -6.62 1.80
CA ASP A 146 14.74 -6.20 1.97
C ASP A 146 14.82 -5.10 3.06
N ASN A 147 14.60 -5.50 4.31
CA ASN A 147 14.76 -4.65 5.48
C ASN A 147 15.14 -5.52 6.67
N GLU A 148 16.33 -5.30 7.21
CA GLU A 148 16.92 -6.13 8.27
C GLU A 148 16.08 -6.14 9.55
N ASP A 149 15.59 -4.98 9.99
CA ASP A 149 14.75 -4.89 11.19
C ASP A 149 13.46 -5.69 11.05
N THR A 150 12.84 -5.62 9.87
CA THR A 150 11.62 -6.39 9.58
C THR A 150 11.90 -7.89 9.49
N LEU A 151 13.00 -8.32 8.86
CA LEU A 151 13.38 -9.73 8.82
C LEU A 151 13.65 -10.28 10.22
N ASN A 152 14.37 -9.51 11.06
CA ASN A 152 14.62 -9.86 12.46
C ASN A 152 13.30 -9.95 13.27
N LEU A 153 12.39 -9.00 13.08
CA LEU A 153 11.07 -9.04 13.73
C LEU A 153 10.28 -10.29 13.33
N ILE A 154 10.21 -10.63 12.03
CA ILE A 154 9.54 -11.85 11.54
C ILE A 154 10.15 -13.08 12.21
N LYS A 155 11.47 -13.15 12.26
CA LYS A 155 12.21 -14.24 12.92
C LYS A 155 11.88 -14.34 14.41
N MET A 156 11.80 -13.21 15.14
CA MET A 156 11.42 -13.15 16.56
C MET A 156 9.96 -13.56 16.81
N CYS A 157 9.07 -13.26 15.87
CA CYS A 157 7.67 -13.70 15.94
C CYS A 157 7.55 -15.21 15.73
N GLY A 158 8.42 -15.82 14.91
CA GLY A 158 8.38 -17.24 14.56
C GLY A 158 7.25 -17.62 13.59
N VAL A 159 6.54 -16.63 13.05
CA VAL A 159 5.43 -16.79 12.11
C VAL A 159 5.53 -15.74 10.99
N PRO A 160 5.00 -16.00 9.78
CA PRO A 160 4.88 -14.98 8.75
C PRO A 160 3.99 -13.81 9.20
N LEU A 161 4.26 -12.61 8.72
CA LEU A 161 3.46 -11.43 9.05
C LEU A 161 2.62 -10.99 7.84
N ALA A 162 1.32 -10.92 7.99
CA ALA A 162 0.44 -10.27 7.02
C ALA A 162 0.64 -8.76 7.11
N ALA A 163 1.07 -8.12 6.00
CA ALA A 163 1.38 -6.69 6.03
C ALA A 163 0.98 -5.98 4.72
N PRO A 164 -0.25 -5.44 4.62
CA PRO A 164 -0.57 -4.42 3.62
C PRO A 164 0.10 -3.09 3.97
N SER A 165 0.10 -2.11 3.04
CA SER A 165 0.60 -0.76 3.32
C SER A 165 -0.07 -0.12 4.55
N ALA A 166 0.66 0.66 5.35
CA ALA A 166 0.21 1.18 6.64
C ALA A 166 -0.54 2.53 6.55
N ASN A 167 -1.42 2.70 5.53
CA ASN A 167 -2.27 3.87 5.31
C ASN A 167 -3.75 3.56 5.55
N LEU A 168 -4.57 4.60 5.73
CA LEU A 168 -6.02 4.49 5.58
C LEU A 168 -6.38 4.00 4.17
N SER A 169 -7.40 3.15 4.06
CA SER A 169 -7.80 2.59 2.77
C SER A 169 -8.15 3.71 1.78
N GLY A 170 -7.60 3.63 0.57
CA GLY A 170 -7.79 4.64 -0.47
C GLY A 170 -6.74 5.75 -0.51
N SER A 171 -6.08 6.07 0.60
CA SER A 171 -5.03 7.12 0.69
C SER A 171 -3.70 6.67 0.07
N PRO A 172 -2.77 7.60 -0.26
CA PRO A 172 -1.43 7.26 -0.73
C PRO A 172 -0.67 6.42 0.28
N SER A 173 0.12 5.43 -0.18
CA SER A 173 0.89 4.56 0.71
C SER A 173 1.94 5.36 1.50
N PRO A 174 2.26 4.96 2.75
CA PRO A 174 3.23 5.68 3.58
C PRO A 174 4.64 5.25 3.26
N THR A 175 5.55 6.21 3.07
CA THR A 175 6.98 5.98 2.83
C THR A 175 7.86 6.42 3.99
N THR A 176 7.26 7.03 5.04
CA THR A 176 7.93 7.41 6.29
C THR A 176 7.06 7.06 7.50
N ALA A 177 7.66 6.97 8.68
CA ALA A 177 6.94 6.76 9.94
C ALA A 177 5.92 7.88 10.23
N GLN A 178 6.22 9.11 9.82
CA GLN A 178 5.34 10.27 9.97
C GLN A 178 4.08 10.14 9.11
N HIS A 179 4.21 9.60 7.88
CA HIS A 179 3.05 9.29 7.04
C HIS A 179 2.16 8.23 7.70
N VAL A 180 2.77 7.20 8.32
CA VAL A 180 2.04 6.18 9.08
C VAL A 180 1.34 6.80 10.26
N TYR A 181 2.03 7.64 11.03
CA TYR A 181 1.46 8.29 12.21
C TYR A 181 0.25 9.18 11.86
N ALA A 182 0.33 9.93 10.75
CA ALA A 182 -0.79 10.74 10.28
C ALA A 182 -2.06 9.92 10.02
N ASP A 183 -1.92 8.68 9.54
CA ASP A 183 -3.05 7.80 9.20
C ASP A 183 -3.48 6.89 10.36
N MET A 184 -2.54 6.44 11.20
CA MET A 184 -2.73 5.34 12.17
C MET A 184 -2.67 5.75 13.65
N ASN A 185 -2.46 7.03 13.95
CA ASN A 185 -2.47 7.51 15.34
C ASN A 185 -3.79 7.16 16.04
N GLY A 186 -3.70 6.56 17.23
CA GLY A 186 -4.85 6.08 18.00
C GLY A 186 -5.48 4.78 17.48
N ARG A 187 -4.89 4.13 16.45
CA ARG A 187 -5.41 2.90 15.83
C ARG A 187 -4.51 1.68 16.06
N ILE A 188 -3.21 1.91 16.24
CA ILE A 188 -2.19 0.88 16.50
C ILE A 188 -1.27 1.34 17.62
N PRO A 189 -0.67 0.42 18.39
CA PRO A 189 0.16 0.79 19.53
C PRO A 189 1.55 1.30 19.14
N LEU A 190 2.17 0.75 18.07
CA LEU A 190 3.58 0.98 17.77
C LEU A 190 3.85 1.16 16.28
N ILE A 191 4.74 2.10 15.96
CA ILE A 191 5.35 2.32 14.66
C ILE A 191 6.86 2.18 14.82
N ILE A 192 7.49 1.25 14.10
CA ILE A 192 8.95 1.13 14.04
C ILE A 192 9.45 2.10 12.96
N ASP A 193 10.21 3.12 13.35
CA ASP A 193 10.73 4.14 12.45
C ASP A 193 12.08 3.73 11.85
N GLY A 194 12.04 2.97 10.77
CA GLY A 194 13.21 2.58 9.97
C GLY A 194 13.69 3.63 8.96
N GLY A 195 13.17 4.87 9.03
CA GLY A 195 13.50 5.93 8.08
C GLY A 195 12.63 5.89 6.82
N GLU A 196 13.10 6.55 5.76
CA GLU A 196 12.40 6.63 4.48
C GLU A 196 12.58 5.36 3.64
N CYS A 197 11.50 4.91 2.98
CA CYS A 197 11.53 3.73 2.13
C CYS A 197 12.35 3.96 0.86
N LYS A 198 13.26 3.04 0.52
CA LYS A 198 14.17 3.15 -0.62
C LYS A 198 13.47 3.25 -1.98
N ASN A 199 12.42 2.45 -2.20
CA ASN A 199 11.77 2.32 -3.51
C ASN A 199 10.52 3.21 -3.67
N GLY A 200 9.82 3.51 -2.58
CA GLY A 200 8.67 4.41 -2.57
C GLY A 200 7.37 3.88 -3.20
N VAL A 201 7.42 2.77 -3.94
CA VAL A 201 6.25 2.07 -4.51
C VAL A 201 6.20 0.63 -4.03
N GLU A 202 5.01 0.04 -4.00
CA GLU A 202 4.81 -1.35 -3.55
C GLU A 202 5.50 -2.33 -4.49
N SER A 203 5.75 -3.54 -3.96
CA SER A 203 6.37 -4.66 -4.66
C SER A 203 5.68 -5.03 -5.98
N THR A 204 6.44 -5.55 -6.92
CA THR A 204 5.93 -6.27 -8.08
C THR A 204 5.19 -7.52 -7.60
N VAL A 205 3.99 -7.78 -8.12
CA VAL A 205 3.21 -8.99 -7.82
C VAL A 205 3.09 -9.83 -9.07
N ILE A 206 3.48 -11.10 -8.97
CA ILE A 206 3.38 -12.07 -10.05
C ILE A 206 2.59 -13.31 -9.64
N CYS A 207 2.02 -13.98 -10.62
CA CYS A 207 1.62 -15.38 -10.51
C CYS A 207 2.29 -16.21 -11.62
N PHE A 208 2.27 -17.53 -11.43
CA PHE A 208 2.84 -18.48 -12.37
C PHE A 208 1.79 -18.93 -13.39
N THR A 209 2.20 -19.09 -14.65
CA THR A 209 1.39 -19.61 -15.76
C THR A 209 2.03 -20.85 -16.33
N ASP A 210 1.39 -21.50 -17.31
CA ASP A 210 1.92 -22.63 -18.06
C ASP A 210 2.47 -23.75 -17.16
N GLY A 211 1.71 -24.12 -16.12
CA GLY A 211 2.14 -25.16 -15.17
C GLY A 211 3.35 -24.76 -14.31
N GLY A 212 3.58 -23.48 -14.08
CA GLY A 212 4.67 -22.97 -13.24
C GLY A 212 5.93 -22.57 -14.01
N THR A 213 5.90 -22.57 -15.36
CA THR A 213 7.05 -22.23 -16.22
C THR A 213 6.97 -20.83 -16.83
N GLY A 214 5.81 -20.17 -16.79
CA GLY A 214 5.57 -18.81 -17.23
C GLY A 214 5.29 -17.85 -16.08
N ILE A 215 5.36 -16.56 -16.35
CA ILE A 215 5.14 -15.46 -15.39
C ILE A 215 4.06 -14.53 -15.92
N LYS A 216 3.11 -14.15 -15.05
CA LYS A 216 2.17 -13.06 -15.29
C LYS A 216 2.35 -11.98 -14.24
N VAL A 217 2.67 -10.75 -14.67
CA VAL A 217 2.75 -9.56 -13.79
C VAL A 217 1.35 -9.03 -13.57
N LEU A 218 0.89 -9.08 -12.31
CA LEU A 218 -0.43 -8.61 -11.88
C LEU A 218 -0.38 -7.16 -11.34
N ARG A 219 0.76 -6.77 -10.79
CA ARG A 219 1.02 -5.42 -10.33
C ARG A 219 2.48 -5.07 -10.61
N PRO A 220 2.78 -4.05 -11.42
CA PRO A 220 4.14 -3.63 -11.69
C PRO A 220 4.76 -2.96 -10.45
N GLY A 221 6.07 -3.11 -10.28
CA GLY A 221 6.90 -2.52 -9.25
C GLY A 221 8.32 -2.29 -9.76
N VAL A 222 9.29 -2.16 -8.86
CA VAL A 222 10.70 -1.94 -9.24
C VAL A 222 11.36 -3.18 -9.88
N ILE A 223 10.83 -4.38 -9.62
CA ILE A 223 11.20 -5.58 -10.39
C ILE A 223 10.32 -5.58 -11.64
N THR A 224 10.92 -5.25 -12.79
CA THR A 224 10.19 -4.99 -14.02
C THR A 224 9.89 -6.26 -14.82
N ALA A 225 8.94 -6.19 -15.75
CA ALA A 225 8.63 -7.33 -16.65
C ALA A 225 9.86 -7.74 -17.50
N GLU A 226 10.66 -6.77 -17.90
CA GLU A 226 11.91 -6.99 -18.66
C GLU A 226 12.96 -7.73 -17.82
N MET A 227 13.05 -7.47 -16.53
CA MET A 227 13.92 -8.22 -15.62
C MET A 227 13.46 -9.68 -15.48
N LEU A 228 12.15 -9.88 -15.31
CA LEU A 228 11.53 -11.20 -15.15
C LEU A 228 11.60 -12.03 -16.46
N SER A 229 11.51 -11.38 -17.62
CA SER A 229 11.59 -12.05 -18.94
C SER A 229 12.91 -12.73 -19.22
N ARG A 230 13.96 -12.42 -18.44
CA ARG A 230 15.25 -13.12 -18.50
C ARG A 230 15.19 -14.55 -17.95
N PHE A 231 14.17 -14.86 -17.15
CA PHE A 231 14.01 -16.17 -16.49
C PHE A 231 12.93 -17.03 -17.13
N ALA A 232 11.85 -16.42 -17.64
CA ALA A 232 10.75 -17.12 -18.25
C ALA A 232 9.92 -16.20 -19.16
N LYS A 233 9.06 -16.80 -20.00
CA LYS A 233 8.06 -16.05 -20.75
C LYS A 233 7.22 -15.24 -19.76
N THR A 234 7.20 -13.92 -19.95
CA THR A 234 6.55 -12.98 -19.04
C THR A 234 5.50 -12.18 -19.79
N GLU A 235 4.30 -12.13 -19.25
CA GLU A 235 3.21 -11.31 -19.75
C GLU A 235 2.71 -10.35 -18.65
N THR A 236 2.14 -9.22 -19.05
CA THR A 236 1.52 -8.27 -18.12
C THR A 236 0.01 -8.38 -18.20
N ASP A 237 -0.65 -8.48 -17.04
CA ASP A 237 -2.10 -8.57 -16.97
C ASP A 237 -2.76 -7.29 -17.54
N LYS A 238 -3.87 -7.46 -18.28
CA LYS A 238 -4.62 -6.36 -18.89
C LYS A 238 -5.06 -5.30 -17.86
N ASN A 239 -5.36 -5.72 -16.63
CA ASN A 239 -5.84 -4.86 -15.54
C ASN A 239 -4.74 -3.94 -14.96
N VAL A 240 -3.48 -4.08 -15.39
CA VAL A 240 -2.42 -3.14 -15.01
C VAL A 240 -2.72 -1.73 -15.52
N PHE A 241 -3.27 -1.62 -16.73
CA PHE A 241 -3.56 -0.32 -17.38
C PHE A 241 -5.04 -0.02 -17.56
N ALA A 242 -5.91 -0.95 -17.18
CA ALA A 242 -7.35 -0.80 -17.33
C ALA A 242 -8.07 -0.87 -15.97
N LYS A 243 -9.27 -0.33 -15.93
CA LYS A 243 -10.19 -0.54 -14.81
C LYS A 243 -10.70 -1.99 -14.88
N PRO A 244 -10.56 -2.80 -13.82
CA PRO A 244 -11.14 -4.14 -13.79
C PRO A 244 -12.66 -4.10 -13.97
N ASP A 245 -13.22 -5.14 -14.56
CA ASP A 245 -14.66 -5.32 -14.60
C ASP A 245 -15.21 -5.52 -13.18
N GLU A 246 -16.38 -5.00 -12.88
CA GLU A 246 -16.97 -5.02 -11.52
C GLU A 246 -17.13 -6.44 -10.96
N ASN A 247 -17.32 -7.44 -11.82
CA ASN A 247 -17.50 -8.85 -11.47
C ASN A 247 -16.22 -9.68 -11.58
N GLU A 248 -15.08 -9.08 -11.97
CA GLU A 248 -13.83 -9.81 -12.12
C GLU A 248 -13.22 -10.14 -10.74
N LYS A 249 -12.94 -11.44 -10.50
CA LYS A 249 -12.27 -11.89 -9.27
C LYS A 249 -10.80 -11.50 -9.33
N VAL A 250 -10.46 -10.45 -8.62
CA VAL A 250 -9.09 -9.92 -8.59
C VAL A 250 -8.26 -10.67 -7.55
N ILE A 251 -7.18 -11.31 -7.99
CA ILE A 251 -6.28 -12.12 -7.16
C ILE A 251 -5.09 -11.33 -6.60
N SER A 252 -4.90 -10.07 -7.02
CA SER A 252 -3.80 -9.21 -6.57
C SER A 252 -4.30 -8.05 -5.72
N PRO A 253 -3.61 -7.73 -4.59
CA PRO A 253 -3.92 -6.54 -3.79
C PRO A 253 -3.77 -5.24 -4.61
N GLY A 254 -4.65 -4.24 -4.34
CA GLY A 254 -4.51 -2.90 -4.90
C GLY A 254 -5.09 -2.68 -6.29
N VAL A 255 -5.87 -3.62 -6.84
CA VAL A 255 -6.43 -3.52 -8.20
C VAL A 255 -7.93 -3.21 -8.20
N LYS A 256 -8.70 -3.72 -7.22
CA LYS A 256 -10.18 -3.70 -7.21
C LYS A 256 -10.80 -2.36 -6.79
N TYR A 257 -10.20 -1.65 -5.85
CA TYR A 257 -10.79 -0.46 -5.22
C TYR A 257 -10.06 0.83 -5.62
N LYS A 258 -10.66 2.01 -5.35
CA LYS A 258 -9.97 3.29 -5.44
C LYS A 258 -8.77 3.27 -4.50
N HIS A 259 -7.57 3.48 -5.03
CA HIS A 259 -6.31 3.41 -4.30
C HIS A 259 -5.46 4.65 -4.55
N TYR A 260 -4.58 4.97 -3.59
CA TYR A 260 -3.51 5.97 -3.71
C TYR A 260 -4.01 7.40 -3.93
N SER A 261 -5.31 7.67 -3.72
CA SER A 261 -5.89 8.97 -4.01
C SER A 261 -5.71 9.92 -2.84
N PRO A 262 -5.03 11.06 -3.03
CA PRO A 262 -5.10 12.17 -2.09
C PRO A 262 -6.52 12.79 -2.11
N ARG A 263 -6.74 13.80 -1.27
CA ARG A 263 -7.99 14.59 -1.29
C ARG A 263 -8.06 15.49 -2.52
N ALA A 264 -6.88 15.97 -2.99
CA ALA A 264 -6.76 16.71 -4.23
C ALA A 264 -7.27 15.87 -5.42
N ASP A 265 -7.96 16.51 -6.37
CA ASP A 265 -8.38 15.87 -7.62
C ASP A 265 -7.18 15.74 -8.56
N ILE A 266 -6.73 14.52 -8.82
CA ILE A 266 -5.56 14.23 -9.64
C ILE A 266 -5.97 14.02 -11.10
N THR A 267 -5.21 14.64 -12.02
CA THR A 267 -5.32 14.39 -13.45
C THR A 267 -3.92 14.22 -14.05
N ILE A 268 -3.73 13.19 -14.86
CA ILE A 268 -2.47 12.92 -15.55
C ILE A 268 -2.41 13.74 -16.83
N ILE A 269 -1.27 14.38 -17.09
CA ILE A 269 -1.02 15.14 -18.31
C ILE A 269 0.02 14.41 -19.14
N GLU A 270 -0.37 13.97 -20.32
CA GLU A 270 0.52 13.34 -21.31
C GLU A 270 0.97 14.40 -22.32
N THR A 271 2.25 14.71 -22.31
CA THR A 271 2.88 15.61 -23.29
C THR A 271 4.40 15.44 -23.31
N ASP A 272 4.99 15.58 -24.49
CA ASP A 272 6.44 15.61 -24.68
C ASP A 272 6.99 17.05 -24.70
N SER A 273 6.10 18.09 -24.67
CA SER A 273 6.49 19.50 -24.72
C SER A 273 6.33 20.18 -23.36
N ASP A 274 7.43 20.76 -22.88
CA ASP A 274 7.44 21.59 -21.66
C ASP A 274 6.63 22.87 -21.86
N GLU A 275 6.64 23.44 -23.06
CA GLU A 275 5.90 24.66 -23.41
C GLU A 275 4.39 24.40 -23.31
N LYS A 276 3.90 23.33 -23.93
CA LYS A 276 2.47 22.96 -23.83
C LYS A 276 2.05 22.67 -22.41
N LEU A 277 2.90 22.01 -21.62
CA LEU A 277 2.64 21.76 -20.21
C LEU A 277 2.50 23.06 -19.44
N ALA A 278 3.44 24.00 -19.64
CA ALA A 278 3.42 25.31 -18.96
C ALA A 278 2.18 26.10 -19.34
N GLU A 279 1.85 26.19 -20.63
CA GLU A 279 0.67 26.90 -21.15
C GLU A 279 -0.62 26.31 -20.55
N PHE A 280 -0.74 24.95 -20.54
CA PHE A 280 -1.88 24.29 -19.95
C PHE A 280 -2.00 24.57 -18.45
N LEU A 281 -0.93 24.39 -17.68
CA LEU A 281 -0.93 24.60 -16.22
C LEU A 281 -1.28 26.05 -15.88
N ASN A 282 -0.70 27.03 -16.59
CA ASN A 282 -0.96 28.45 -16.37
C ASN A 282 -2.43 28.80 -16.67
N SER A 283 -3.04 28.16 -17.69
CA SER A 283 -4.47 28.34 -18.01
C SER A 283 -5.39 27.82 -16.89
N LYS A 284 -4.89 26.98 -15.95
CA LYS A 284 -5.64 26.41 -14.83
C LYS A 284 -5.36 27.12 -13.49
N ASN A 285 -4.59 28.20 -13.50
CA ASN A 285 -4.22 28.95 -12.30
C ASN A 285 -5.44 29.61 -11.65
N ASP A 286 -5.95 29.03 -10.56
CA ASP A 286 -7.10 29.52 -9.79
C ASP A 286 -6.83 29.60 -8.28
N GLY A 287 -5.55 29.55 -7.89
CA GLY A 287 -5.10 29.58 -6.50
C GLY A 287 -5.27 28.26 -5.73
N GLY A 288 -5.87 27.22 -6.35
CA GLY A 288 -6.02 25.88 -5.76
C GLY A 288 -5.42 24.77 -6.62
N THR A 289 -4.79 25.14 -7.73
CA THR A 289 -4.17 24.23 -8.70
C THR A 289 -2.67 24.11 -8.46
N TYR A 290 -2.16 22.87 -8.52
CA TYR A 290 -0.73 22.55 -8.42
C TYR A 290 -0.29 21.71 -9.63
N GLY A 291 0.95 21.96 -10.09
CA GLY A 291 1.64 21.10 -11.05
C GLY A 291 2.54 20.09 -10.30
N VAL A 292 2.43 18.80 -10.64
CA VAL A 292 3.40 17.78 -10.22
C VAL A 292 4.26 17.46 -11.45
N ILE A 293 5.52 17.83 -11.41
CA ILE A 293 6.43 17.89 -12.56
C ILE A 293 7.71 17.08 -12.31
N PHE A 294 8.49 16.88 -13.36
CA PHE A 294 9.77 16.15 -13.21
C PHE A 294 10.81 17.00 -12.49
N GLY A 295 10.81 18.32 -12.74
CA GLY A 295 11.78 19.27 -12.23
C GLY A 295 12.71 19.77 -13.35
N GLY A 296 12.81 21.10 -13.43
CA GLY A 296 13.57 21.78 -14.49
C GLY A 296 12.71 22.37 -15.62
N GLU A 297 11.42 22.04 -15.68
CA GLU A 297 10.44 22.69 -16.57
C GLU A 297 10.35 24.19 -16.27
N LYS A 298 10.28 25.01 -17.33
CA LYS A 298 10.28 26.47 -17.24
C LYS A 298 8.94 27.06 -17.66
N GLY A 299 8.70 28.31 -17.26
CA GLY A 299 7.51 29.06 -17.68
C GLY A 299 6.22 28.67 -16.99
N ILE A 300 6.27 27.88 -15.93
CA ILE A 300 5.12 27.47 -15.13
C ILE A 300 4.94 28.48 -13.97
N GLU A 301 3.77 29.11 -13.91
CA GLU A 301 3.41 30.12 -12.90
C GLU A 301 2.62 29.53 -11.73
N VAL A 302 1.94 28.39 -11.92
CA VAL A 302 1.25 27.71 -10.82
C VAL A 302 2.28 27.10 -9.85
N PRO A 303 1.96 26.94 -8.54
CA PRO A 303 2.81 26.24 -7.62
C PRO A 303 3.10 24.81 -8.10
N THR A 304 4.37 24.39 -8.04
CA THR A 304 4.80 23.08 -8.51
C THR A 304 5.44 22.25 -7.41
N ILE A 305 5.35 20.95 -7.55
CA ILE A 305 6.04 19.95 -6.72
C ILE A 305 6.79 19.03 -7.68
N SER A 306 8.11 18.93 -7.55
CA SER A 306 8.89 17.96 -8.32
C SER A 306 8.77 16.57 -7.69
N TYR A 307 8.58 15.54 -8.55
CA TYR A 307 8.66 14.15 -8.12
C TYR A 307 9.85 13.38 -8.72
N GLY A 308 10.73 14.10 -9.44
CA GLY A 308 12.00 13.58 -9.93
C GLY A 308 12.06 13.43 -11.44
N SER A 309 13.29 13.42 -11.96
CA SER A 309 13.60 13.37 -13.40
C SER A 309 13.72 11.95 -13.93
N THR A 310 14.09 10.99 -13.07
CA THR A 310 14.24 9.57 -13.44
C THR A 310 13.06 8.74 -12.93
N ALA A 311 12.78 7.62 -13.58
CA ALA A 311 11.73 6.70 -13.14
C ALA A 311 11.93 6.20 -11.70
N GLN A 312 13.18 6.04 -11.26
CA GLN A 312 13.53 5.64 -9.89
C GLN A 312 13.19 6.75 -8.89
N GLU A 313 13.59 8.01 -9.17
CA GLU A 313 13.22 9.16 -8.32
C GLU A 313 11.71 9.34 -8.26
N GLN A 314 11.03 9.20 -9.41
CA GLN A 314 9.57 9.29 -9.50
C GLN A 314 8.89 8.21 -8.66
N ALA A 315 9.39 6.97 -8.71
CA ALA A 315 8.88 5.89 -7.88
C ALA A 315 9.09 6.17 -6.39
N HIS A 316 10.30 6.62 -6.00
CA HIS A 316 10.65 6.97 -4.63
C HIS A 316 9.75 8.07 -4.06
N ASN A 317 9.53 9.13 -4.84
CA ASN A 317 8.84 10.34 -4.38
C ASN A 317 7.30 10.31 -4.55
N LEU A 318 6.76 9.41 -5.36
CA LEU A 318 5.37 9.44 -5.80
C LEU A 318 4.37 9.66 -4.65
N PHE A 319 4.40 8.80 -3.65
CA PHE A 319 3.42 8.87 -2.56
C PHE A 319 3.65 10.05 -1.62
N ALA A 320 4.91 10.42 -1.38
CA ALA A 320 5.25 11.62 -0.61
C ALA A 320 4.70 12.88 -1.30
N VAL A 321 4.85 12.99 -2.61
CA VAL A 321 4.32 14.11 -3.40
C VAL A 321 2.79 14.14 -3.42
N LEU A 322 2.14 12.99 -3.58
CA LEU A 322 0.67 12.92 -3.50
C LEU A 322 0.15 13.33 -2.12
N ARG A 323 0.84 12.95 -1.03
CA ARG A 323 0.52 13.44 0.33
C ARG A 323 0.78 14.93 0.48
N LYS A 324 1.86 15.42 -0.14
CA LYS A 324 2.23 16.84 -0.13
C LYS A 324 1.16 17.73 -0.76
N THR A 325 0.46 17.27 -1.80
CA THR A 325 -0.66 18.02 -2.38
C THR A 325 -1.76 18.29 -1.34
N ASP A 326 -2.06 17.31 -0.48
CA ASP A 326 -3.05 17.43 0.59
C ASP A 326 -2.58 18.37 1.71
N GLU A 327 -1.30 18.31 2.09
CA GLU A 327 -0.70 19.19 3.10
C GLU A 327 -0.70 20.66 2.66
N LEU A 328 -0.48 20.90 1.38
CA LEU A 328 -0.51 22.23 0.77
C LEU A 328 -1.93 22.75 0.50
N GLY A 329 -2.96 21.93 0.74
CA GLY A 329 -4.36 22.29 0.52
C GLY A 329 -4.74 22.39 -0.96
N ALA A 330 -4.03 21.66 -1.84
CA ALA A 330 -4.38 21.61 -3.25
C ALA A 330 -5.81 21.09 -3.45
N LYS A 331 -6.60 21.80 -4.27
CA LYS A 331 -7.91 21.32 -4.73
C LYS A 331 -7.74 20.37 -5.92
N ARG A 332 -6.79 20.68 -6.78
CA ARG A 332 -6.44 19.93 -8.00
C ARG A 332 -4.93 19.83 -8.15
N ALA A 333 -4.47 18.69 -8.64
CA ALA A 333 -3.07 18.54 -9.06
C ALA A 333 -3.01 17.88 -10.45
N TYR A 334 -2.30 18.51 -11.35
CA TYR A 334 -2.00 18.00 -12.68
C TYR A 334 -0.61 17.39 -12.65
N VAL A 335 -0.54 16.09 -12.90
CA VAL A 335 0.70 15.31 -12.78
C VAL A 335 1.23 15.02 -14.18
N ARG A 336 2.44 15.47 -14.49
CA ARG A 336 3.12 15.11 -15.74
C ARG A 336 3.29 13.59 -15.81
N CYS A 337 2.87 13.00 -16.93
CA CYS A 337 2.91 11.55 -17.12
C CYS A 337 4.35 11.03 -17.12
N PRO A 338 4.69 9.99 -16.31
CA PRO A 338 6.00 9.35 -16.39
C PRO A 338 6.13 8.49 -17.65
N GLU A 339 7.34 8.03 -17.94
CA GLU A 339 7.54 6.98 -18.93
C GLU A 339 6.74 5.72 -18.57
N LYS A 340 6.20 5.03 -19.60
CA LYS A 340 5.36 3.86 -19.42
C LYS A 340 6.14 2.53 -19.59
N THR A 341 7.47 2.59 -19.38
CA THR A 341 8.39 1.45 -19.52
C THR A 341 9.20 1.24 -18.25
N GLY A 342 9.75 0.07 -18.04
CA GLY A 342 10.56 -0.25 -16.88
C GLY A 342 9.88 0.10 -15.55
N VAL A 343 10.61 0.78 -14.66
CA VAL A 343 10.09 1.26 -13.35
C VAL A 343 8.98 2.30 -13.54
N GLY A 344 9.03 3.11 -14.60
CA GLY A 344 8.00 4.09 -14.94
C GLY A 344 6.60 3.47 -15.10
N THR A 345 6.51 2.21 -15.54
CA THR A 345 5.27 1.43 -15.58
C THR A 345 4.60 1.34 -14.20
N ALA A 346 5.39 1.17 -13.14
CA ALA A 346 4.86 1.11 -11.78
C ALA A 346 4.34 2.48 -11.33
N VAL A 347 5.08 3.55 -11.60
CA VAL A 347 4.66 4.94 -11.30
C VAL A 347 3.36 5.27 -12.02
N TYR A 348 3.31 5.00 -13.33
CA TYR A 348 2.12 5.24 -14.15
C TYR A 348 0.90 4.47 -13.65
N ASN A 349 1.06 3.18 -13.31
CA ASN A 349 -0.02 2.35 -12.75
C ASN A 349 -0.61 2.96 -11.46
N ARG A 350 0.24 3.47 -10.54
CA ARG A 350 -0.21 4.12 -9.29
C ARG A 350 -0.92 5.45 -9.56
N LEU A 351 -0.39 6.25 -10.49
CA LEU A 351 -1.01 7.51 -10.91
C LEU A 351 -2.37 7.28 -11.57
N LEU A 352 -2.51 6.29 -12.45
CA LEU A 352 -3.81 5.93 -13.04
C LEU A 352 -4.86 5.66 -11.95
N ARG A 353 -4.49 4.93 -10.90
CA ARG A 353 -5.40 4.63 -9.78
C ARG A 353 -5.70 5.88 -8.95
N ALA A 354 -4.68 6.70 -8.64
CA ALA A 354 -4.83 7.97 -7.91
C ALA A 354 -5.73 8.94 -8.66
N ALA A 355 -5.58 9.04 -9.99
CA ALA A 355 -6.34 9.91 -10.88
C ALA A 355 -7.72 9.34 -11.27
N ALA A 356 -8.11 8.14 -10.78
CA ALA A 356 -9.31 7.43 -11.24
C ALA A 356 -9.40 7.37 -12.79
N PHE A 357 -8.24 7.15 -13.45
CA PHE A 357 -8.06 7.08 -14.90
C PHE A 357 -8.30 8.39 -15.67
N LYS A 358 -8.29 9.56 -14.99
CA LYS A 358 -8.38 10.86 -15.66
C LYS A 358 -7.03 11.19 -16.31
N THR A 359 -7.02 11.32 -17.63
CA THR A 359 -5.84 11.67 -18.43
C THR A 359 -6.21 12.73 -19.47
N ILE A 360 -5.32 13.68 -19.69
CA ILE A 360 -5.41 14.70 -20.74
C ILE A 360 -4.15 14.57 -21.61
N ILE A 361 -4.31 14.55 -22.92
CA ILE A 361 -3.22 14.53 -23.91
C ILE A 361 -3.16 15.93 -24.52
N LEU A 362 -1.95 16.57 -24.52
CA LEU A 362 -1.70 17.91 -25.04
C LEU A 362 -0.94 17.91 -26.38
#